data_27c83b09bcab2a7584b87e5175743b62
#
_entry.id   27c83b09bcab2a7584b87e5175743b62
#
_cell.length_a   1.000
_cell.length_b   1.000
_cell.length_c   1.000
_cell.angle_alpha   90.00
_cell.angle_beta   90.00
_cell.angle_gamma   90.00
#
_symmetry.space_group_name_H-M   'P 1'
#
loop_
_entity.id
_entity.type
_entity.pdbx_description
1 polymer ?
#
loop_
_entity_poly.entity_id
_entity_poly.type
_entity_poly.pdbx_seq_one_letter_code
_entity_poly.pdbx_strand_id
1 'polypeptide(L)'
;MPPRLAATLTVAVLTHNEAAGIEACLRSAAAIADQLLVIDSGSSDDTVALARAAGAEVFAYPDWQGFAVQRTRQLQHARGDYVFFLDADEVMSPAFAQELQAIVRSGSAAVWQIRWRMVAFGRELRFFRANTKVERLFRRELISAWSGVVHEQAVLRDAAAPRRLMRTPLLHHSRATVRASLEKMTQY
;
A
#
# COMPACT_ATOMS: atom_id res chain seq x y z
N MET A 1 24.99 23.02 10.44
CA MET A 1 24.44 21.98 9.58
C MET A 1 23.24 22.57 8.83
N PRO A 2 23.14 22.46 7.52
CA PRO A 2 21.93 22.86 6.82
C PRO A 2 20.74 22.03 7.37
N PRO A 3 19.53 22.61 7.43
CA PRO A 3 18.37 21.86 7.87
C PRO A 3 18.20 20.65 6.95
N ARG A 4 18.11 19.45 7.55
CA ARG A 4 17.84 18.21 6.81
C ARG A 4 16.46 18.39 6.16
N LEU A 5 16.40 18.37 4.85
CA LEU A 5 15.12 18.36 4.13
C LEU A 5 14.25 17.27 4.76
N ALA A 6 12.97 17.53 4.96
CA ALA A 6 12.05 16.53 5.49
C ALA A 6 12.07 15.30 4.58
N ALA A 7 12.14 14.11 5.18
CA ALA A 7 12.12 12.86 4.42
C ALA A 7 10.81 12.74 3.63
N THR A 8 10.90 12.30 2.39
CA THR A 8 9.80 12.19 1.44
C THR A 8 9.17 10.80 1.45
N LEU A 9 7.87 10.72 1.16
CA LEU A 9 7.07 9.50 1.17
C LEU A 9 6.45 9.22 -0.20
N THR A 10 6.74 8.06 -0.78
CA THR A 10 5.93 7.48 -1.85
C THR A 10 4.87 6.57 -1.23
N VAL A 11 3.59 6.79 -1.55
CA VAL A 11 2.53 5.79 -1.33
C VAL A 11 2.31 5.07 -2.65
N ALA A 12 2.63 3.78 -2.68
CA ALA A 12 2.61 2.94 -3.87
C ALA A 12 1.41 1.98 -3.82
N VAL A 13 0.45 2.16 -4.73
CA VAL A 13 -0.78 1.37 -4.82
C VAL A 13 -0.68 0.37 -5.95
N LEU A 14 -1.05 -0.89 -5.69
CA LEU A 14 -1.25 -1.92 -6.71
C LEU A 14 -2.74 -2.07 -6.98
N THR A 15 -3.12 -2.14 -8.26
CA THR A 15 -4.53 -2.19 -8.64
C THR A 15 -4.80 -3.07 -9.86
N HIS A 16 -6.01 -3.64 -9.91
CA HIS A 16 -6.62 -4.30 -11.06
C HIS A 16 -8.14 -4.32 -10.91
N ASN A 17 -8.86 -3.58 -11.76
CA ASN A 17 -10.32 -3.47 -11.73
C ASN A 17 -10.87 -3.05 -10.35
N GLU A 18 -10.38 -1.95 -9.82
CA GLU A 18 -10.75 -1.42 -8.50
C GLU A 18 -11.39 -0.02 -8.60
N ALA A 19 -12.14 0.26 -9.69
CA ALA A 19 -12.80 1.56 -9.90
C ALA A 19 -13.69 1.98 -8.72
N ALA A 20 -14.29 1.02 -8.01
CA ALA A 20 -15.15 1.29 -6.86
C ALA A 20 -14.40 1.78 -5.61
N GLY A 21 -13.10 1.47 -5.46
CA GLY A 21 -12.30 1.72 -4.25
C GLY A 21 -11.14 2.68 -4.44
N ILE A 22 -10.56 2.73 -5.62
CA ILE A 22 -9.28 3.39 -5.89
C ILE A 22 -9.26 4.87 -5.49
N GLU A 23 -10.35 5.60 -5.70
CA GLU A 23 -10.44 7.02 -5.35
C GLU A 23 -10.39 7.24 -3.84
N ALA A 24 -11.11 6.44 -3.05
CA ALA A 24 -11.08 6.52 -1.59
C ALA A 24 -9.71 6.13 -1.03
N CYS A 25 -9.08 5.10 -1.59
CA CYS A 25 -7.72 4.68 -1.27
C CYS A 25 -6.73 5.84 -1.45
N LEU A 26 -6.65 6.42 -2.66
CA LEU A 26 -5.70 7.48 -3.00
C LEU A 26 -5.96 8.77 -2.22
N ARG A 27 -7.22 9.20 -2.08
CA ARG A 27 -7.58 10.38 -1.25
C ARG A 27 -7.14 10.23 0.20
N SER A 28 -7.19 9.02 0.75
CA SER A 28 -6.78 8.78 2.14
C SER A 28 -5.29 9.01 2.37
N ALA A 29 -4.47 8.90 1.33
CA ALA A 29 -3.02 9.07 1.37
C ALA A 29 -2.55 10.44 0.87
N ALA A 30 -3.36 11.17 0.11
CA ALA A 30 -2.97 12.38 -0.64
C ALA A 30 -2.35 13.48 0.24
N ALA A 31 -2.84 13.63 1.48
CA ALA A 31 -2.35 14.71 2.37
C ALA A 31 -0.94 14.45 2.94
N ILE A 32 -0.42 13.22 2.85
CA ILE A 32 0.86 12.84 3.45
C ILE A 32 1.88 12.33 2.43
N ALA A 33 1.45 12.00 1.21
CA ALA A 33 2.31 11.47 0.16
C ALA A 33 2.95 12.61 -0.65
N ASP A 34 4.27 12.55 -0.83
CA ASP A 34 4.99 13.39 -1.79
C ASP A 34 4.88 12.81 -3.21
N GLN A 35 4.62 11.51 -3.31
CA GLN A 35 4.30 10.80 -4.54
C GLN A 35 3.17 9.80 -4.30
N LEU A 36 2.06 9.94 -5.05
CA LEU A 36 1.06 8.90 -5.23
C LEU A 36 1.41 8.10 -6.49
N LEU A 37 1.77 6.84 -6.32
CA LEU A 37 2.20 5.94 -7.39
C LEU A 37 1.20 4.80 -7.52
N VAL A 38 0.73 4.53 -8.73
CA VAL A 38 -0.15 3.40 -9.04
C VAL A 38 0.51 2.50 -10.07
N ILE A 39 0.61 1.22 -9.77
CA ILE A 39 0.92 0.16 -10.74
C ILE A 39 -0.40 -0.54 -11.08
N ASP A 40 -0.83 -0.39 -12.32
CA ASP A 40 -2.04 -1.01 -12.85
C ASP A 40 -1.71 -2.31 -13.58
N SER A 41 -2.40 -3.39 -13.23
CA SER A 41 -2.19 -4.73 -13.78
C SER A 41 -3.12 -5.05 -14.96
N GLY A 42 -3.48 -4.03 -15.76
CA GLY A 42 -4.31 -4.17 -16.95
C GLY A 42 -5.82 -4.05 -16.66
N SER A 43 -6.21 -3.05 -15.88
CA SER A 43 -7.63 -2.76 -15.63
C SER A 43 -8.39 -2.47 -16.92
N SER A 44 -9.59 -3.01 -17.01
CA SER A 44 -10.55 -2.81 -18.12
C SER A 44 -11.69 -1.86 -17.76
N ASP A 45 -11.78 -1.47 -16.48
CA ASP A 45 -12.77 -0.50 -15.96
C ASP A 45 -12.15 0.91 -15.83
N ASP A 46 -12.84 1.83 -15.19
CA ASP A 46 -12.41 3.23 -15.02
C ASP A 46 -11.28 3.43 -14.00
N THR A 47 -10.68 2.37 -13.44
CA THR A 47 -9.64 2.43 -12.40
C THR A 47 -8.52 3.40 -12.75
N VAL A 48 -7.94 3.29 -13.95
CA VAL A 48 -6.81 4.13 -14.38
C VAL A 48 -7.21 5.59 -14.52
N ALA A 49 -8.40 5.86 -15.08
CA ALA A 49 -8.92 7.22 -15.24
C ALA A 49 -9.14 7.90 -13.89
N LEU A 50 -9.77 7.19 -12.94
CA LEU A 50 -10.01 7.65 -11.57
C LEU A 50 -8.70 7.87 -10.80
N ALA A 51 -7.72 6.98 -10.94
CA ALA A 51 -6.42 7.14 -10.29
C ALA A 51 -5.69 8.39 -10.77
N ARG A 52 -5.66 8.65 -12.08
CA ARG A 52 -5.07 9.87 -12.65
C ARG A 52 -5.79 11.13 -12.21
N ALA A 53 -7.13 11.10 -12.19
CA ALA A 53 -7.95 12.22 -11.70
C ALA A 53 -7.69 12.53 -10.22
N ALA A 54 -7.33 11.53 -9.42
CA ALA A 54 -6.91 11.69 -8.01
C ALA A 54 -5.45 12.18 -7.86
N GLY A 55 -4.74 12.47 -8.96
CA GLY A 55 -3.38 12.99 -8.95
C GLY A 55 -2.28 11.93 -8.87
N ALA A 56 -2.59 10.66 -9.09
CA ALA A 56 -1.59 9.60 -9.07
C ALA A 56 -0.81 9.50 -10.39
N GLU A 57 0.47 9.16 -10.28
CA GLU A 57 1.28 8.69 -11.41
C GLU A 57 0.94 7.22 -11.67
N VAL A 58 0.42 6.91 -12.85
CA VAL A 58 -0.05 5.56 -13.18
C VAL A 58 0.84 4.94 -14.25
N PHE A 59 1.40 3.76 -13.93
CA PHE A 59 2.16 2.92 -14.86
C PHE A 59 1.39 1.60 -15.08
N ALA A 60 1.15 1.25 -16.33
CA ALA A 60 0.41 0.05 -16.70
C ALA A 60 1.35 -1.12 -17.01
N TYR A 61 1.11 -2.25 -16.36
CA TYR A 61 1.82 -3.50 -16.58
C TYR A 61 0.79 -4.65 -16.70
N PRO A 62 0.17 -4.80 -17.88
CA PRO A 62 -0.88 -5.81 -18.08
C PRO A 62 -0.35 -7.25 -18.08
N ASP A 63 0.96 -7.43 -18.19
CA ASP A 63 1.65 -8.71 -18.09
C ASP A 63 1.74 -9.15 -16.62
N TRP A 64 0.68 -9.75 -16.11
CA TRP A 64 0.65 -10.25 -14.74
C TRP A 64 1.68 -11.37 -14.53
N GLN A 65 2.62 -11.14 -13.62
CA GLN A 65 3.68 -12.10 -13.25
C GLN A 65 3.68 -12.40 -11.74
N GLY A 66 2.58 -12.12 -11.06
CA GLY A 66 2.44 -12.30 -9.61
C GLY A 66 2.71 -11.03 -8.79
N PHE A 67 2.24 -11.06 -7.54
CA PHE A 67 2.32 -9.91 -6.64
C PHE A 67 3.74 -9.40 -6.41
N ALA A 68 4.71 -10.31 -6.25
CA ALA A 68 6.10 -9.93 -6.00
C ALA A 68 6.70 -9.09 -7.15
N VAL A 69 6.39 -9.45 -8.40
CA VAL A 69 6.85 -8.70 -9.57
C VAL A 69 6.20 -7.33 -9.62
N GLN A 70 4.89 -7.25 -9.42
CA GLN A 70 4.18 -5.97 -9.42
C GLN A 70 4.65 -5.04 -8.29
N ARG A 71 4.88 -5.56 -7.08
CA ARG A 71 5.44 -4.77 -5.98
C ARG A 71 6.89 -4.33 -6.24
N THR A 72 7.68 -5.14 -6.94
CA THR A 72 9.02 -4.74 -7.38
C THR A 72 8.94 -3.61 -8.41
N ARG A 73 7.95 -3.64 -9.32
CA ARG A 73 7.66 -2.53 -10.24
C ARG A 73 7.26 -1.25 -9.49
N GLN A 74 6.45 -1.35 -8.43
CA GLN A 74 6.18 -0.20 -7.56
C GLN A 74 7.47 0.40 -7.00
N LEU A 75 8.38 -0.44 -6.50
CA LEU A 75 9.66 0.01 -5.96
C LEU A 75 10.55 0.69 -7.01
N GLN A 76 10.54 0.22 -8.26
CA GLN A 76 11.30 0.81 -9.37
C GLN A 76 10.86 2.23 -9.71
N HIS A 77 9.57 2.55 -9.56
CA HIS A 77 9.01 3.87 -9.84
C HIS A 77 8.93 4.78 -8.61
N ALA A 78 9.14 4.23 -7.42
CA ALA A 78 9.12 5.00 -6.18
C ALA A 78 10.33 5.94 -6.08
N ARG A 79 10.09 7.23 -5.76
CA ARG A 79 11.13 8.26 -5.66
C ARG A 79 11.36 8.78 -4.24
N GLY A 80 10.42 8.55 -3.33
CA GLY A 80 10.52 9.00 -1.96
C GLY A 80 11.63 8.29 -1.17
N ASP A 81 12.10 8.91 -0.10
CA ASP A 81 13.04 8.29 0.86
C ASP A 81 12.41 7.08 1.55
N TYR A 82 11.07 7.10 1.67
CA TYR A 82 10.27 6.00 2.17
C TYR A 82 9.25 5.55 1.13
N VAL A 83 8.91 4.26 1.16
CA VAL A 83 7.84 3.67 0.36
C VAL A 83 6.87 2.96 1.30
N PHE A 84 5.59 3.35 1.20
CA PHE A 84 4.49 2.64 1.84
C PHE A 84 3.69 1.90 0.77
N PHE A 85 3.57 0.59 0.90
CA PHE A 85 2.80 -0.26 -0.02
C PHE A 85 1.35 -0.36 0.48
N LEU A 86 0.42 0.11 -0.34
CA LEU A 86 -1.02 0.15 -0.05
C LEU A 86 -1.76 -0.66 -1.11
N ASP A 87 -2.77 -1.43 -0.73
CA ASP A 87 -3.63 -2.12 -1.69
C ASP A 87 -4.84 -1.25 -2.02
N ALA A 88 -5.39 -1.37 -3.24
CA ALA A 88 -6.45 -0.48 -3.72
C ALA A 88 -7.77 -0.57 -2.92
N ASP A 89 -7.95 -1.65 -2.17
CA ASP A 89 -9.08 -1.87 -1.26
C ASP A 89 -8.77 -1.50 0.21
N GLU A 90 -7.65 -0.79 0.44
CA GLU A 90 -7.25 -0.28 1.76
C GLU A 90 -7.43 1.24 1.86
N VAL A 91 -7.82 1.72 3.03
CA VAL A 91 -8.03 3.15 3.31
C VAL A 91 -7.34 3.53 4.60
N MET A 92 -6.54 4.58 4.57
CA MET A 92 -5.89 5.16 5.75
C MET A 92 -6.89 5.99 6.55
N SER A 93 -7.07 5.69 7.84
CA SER A 93 -7.74 6.65 8.72
C SER A 93 -6.84 7.87 8.97
N PRO A 94 -7.40 9.03 9.36
CA PRO A 94 -6.57 10.20 9.72
C PRO A 94 -5.52 9.89 10.78
N ALA A 95 -5.85 9.05 11.76
CA ALA A 95 -4.91 8.64 12.81
C ALA A 95 -3.77 7.76 12.25
N PHE A 96 -4.08 6.87 11.28
CA PHE A 96 -3.06 6.06 10.60
C PHE A 96 -2.11 6.94 9.78
N ALA A 97 -2.66 7.88 9.01
CA ALA A 97 -1.88 8.81 8.20
C ALA A 97 -0.94 9.68 9.06
N GLN A 98 -1.44 10.17 10.21
CA GLN A 98 -0.62 10.94 11.16
C GLN A 98 0.52 10.11 11.75
N GLU A 99 0.27 8.86 12.17
CA GLU A 99 1.30 7.96 12.68
C GLU A 99 2.36 7.65 11.61
N LEU A 100 1.92 7.33 10.39
CA LEU A 100 2.81 7.08 9.25
C LEU A 100 3.70 8.28 8.97
N GLN A 101 3.14 9.48 8.91
CA GLN A 101 3.90 10.71 8.68
C GLN A 101 4.89 10.99 9.82
N ALA A 102 4.52 10.73 11.08
CA ALA A 102 5.42 10.88 12.22
C ALA A 102 6.62 9.92 12.14
N ILE A 103 6.39 8.67 11.68
CA ILE A 103 7.46 7.69 11.46
C ILE A 103 8.42 8.17 10.37
N VAL A 104 7.90 8.63 9.23
CA VAL A 104 8.71 9.16 8.11
C VAL A 104 9.55 10.35 8.59
N ARG A 105 8.95 11.31 9.28
CA ARG A 105 9.65 12.48 9.83
C ARG A 105 10.72 12.13 10.86
N SER A 106 10.55 11.03 11.60
CA SER A 106 11.54 10.58 12.58
C SER A 106 12.83 10.04 11.95
N GLY A 107 12.85 9.79 10.65
CA GLY A 107 13.98 9.19 9.94
C GLY A 107 14.26 7.74 10.34
N SER A 108 13.23 7.02 10.83
CA SER A 108 13.37 5.63 11.30
C SER A 108 13.93 4.71 10.23
N ALA A 109 14.97 3.94 10.56
CA ALA A 109 15.53 2.90 9.69
C ALA A 109 14.88 1.51 9.89
N ALA A 110 13.82 1.43 10.68
CA ALA A 110 13.10 0.18 10.88
C ALA A 110 12.20 -0.15 9.68
N VAL A 111 11.98 -1.45 9.47
CA VAL A 111 10.88 -1.95 8.65
C VAL A 111 9.62 -1.92 9.51
N TRP A 112 8.56 -1.28 9.01
CA TRP A 112 7.33 -1.12 9.76
C TRP A 112 6.25 -2.05 9.26
N GLN A 113 5.71 -2.81 10.19
CA GLN A 113 4.60 -3.72 10.01
C GLN A 113 3.28 -3.02 10.37
N ILE A 114 2.22 -3.43 9.70
CA ILE A 114 0.85 -3.02 10.00
C ILE A 114 0.00 -4.21 10.45
N ARG A 115 -1.16 -3.92 11.01
CA ARG A 115 -2.28 -4.86 11.18
C ARG A 115 -3.48 -4.30 10.45
N TRP A 116 -4.31 -5.19 9.93
CA TRP A 116 -5.57 -4.78 9.33
C TRP A 116 -6.69 -4.71 10.34
N ARG A 117 -7.61 -3.81 10.08
CA ARG A 117 -8.96 -3.82 10.61
C ARG A 117 -9.90 -4.04 9.45
N MET A 118 -10.56 -5.19 9.45
CA MET A 118 -11.45 -5.58 8.37
C MET A 118 -12.72 -4.75 8.38
N VAL A 119 -13.11 -4.25 7.22
CA VAL A 119 -14.39 -3.59 6.97
C VAL A 119 -15.16 -4.45 5.97
N ALA A 120 -16.34 -4.94 6.34
CA ALA A 120 -17.21 -5.69 5.45
C ALA A 120 -18.63 -5.14 5.53
N PHE A 121 -19.30 -5.04 4.39
CA PHE A 121 -20.68 -4.51 4.30
C PHE A 121 -20.86 -3.14 4.98
N GLY A 122 -19.87 -2.26 4.84
CA GLY A 122 -19.84 -0.92 5.43
C GLY A 122 -19.65 -0.87 6.95
N ARG A 123 -19.32 -1.98 7.61
CA ARG A 123 -19.09 -2.06 9.06
C ARG A 123 -17.74 -2.62 9.42
N GLU A 124 -17.08 -2.01 10.42
CA GLU A 124 -15.88 -2.58 11.00
C GLU A 124 -16.18 -3.88 11.74
N LEU A 125 -15.45 -4.95 11.41
CA LEU A 125 -15.55 -6.24 12.10
C LEU A 125 -14.67 -6.22 13.36
N ARG A 126 -15.18 -5.66 14.46
CA ARG A 126 -14.42 -5.45 15.71
C ARG A 126 -13.89 -6.73 16.34
N PHE A 127 -14.57 -7.86 16.13
CA PHE A 127 -14.19 -9.17 16.68
C PHE A 127 -13.27 -9.98 15.77
N PHE A 128 -13.15 -9.61 14.50
CA PHE A 128 -12.25 -10.26 13.56
C PHE A 128 -10.89 -9.57 13.58
N ARG A 129 -10.01 -10.02 14.46
CA ARG A 129 -8.62 -9.55 14.49
C ARG A 129 -7.80 -10.41 13.54
N ALA A 130 -7.44 -9.88 12.39
CA ALA A 130 -6.35 -10.46 11.62
C ALA A 130 -5.06 -10.26 12.45
N ASN A 131 -4.58 -11.32 13.11
CA ASN A 131 -3.33 -11.28 13.88
C ASN A 131 -2.09 -11.21 12.96
N THR A 132 -2.28 -11.31 11.67
CA THR A 132 -1.21 -11.25 10.67
C THR A 132 -0.62 -9.84 10.64
N LYS A 133 0.69 -9.79 10.86
CA LYS A 133 1.49 -8.57 10.70
C LYS A 133 2.13 -8.61 9.32
N VAL A 134 1.98 -7.55 8.56
CA VAL A 134 2.58 -7.43 7.23
C VAL A 134 3.49 -6.22 7.15
N GLU A 135 4.64 -6.39 6.51
CA GLU A 135 5.61 -5.33 6.27
C GLU A 135 5.11 -4.42 5.15
N ARG A 136 4.93 -3.12 5.42
CA ARG A 136 4.34 -2.17 4.46
C ARG A 136 5.12 -0.87 4.30
N LEU A 137 5.89 -0.41 5.31
CA LEU A 137 6.68 0.81 5.21
C LEU A 137 8.17 0.49 5.33
N PHE A 138 8.92 0.99 4.37
CA PHE A 138 10.37 0.80 4.27
C PHE A 138 11.05 2.14 3.95
N ARG A 139 12.27 2.35 4.48
CA ARG A 139 13.18 3.24 3.78
C ARG A 139 13.52 2.61 2.43
N ARG A 140 13.42 3.39 1.37
CA ARG A 140 13.63 2.87 0.01
C ARG A 140 15.00 2.21 -0.17
N GLU A 141 16.02 2.70 0.51
CA GLU A 141 17.37 2.12 0.49
C GLU A 141 17.48 0.73 1.15
N LEU A 142 16.55 0.36 2.04
CA LEU A 142 16.58 -0.92 2.75
C LEU A 142 15.97 -2.07 1.96
N ILE A 143 15.05 -1.79 1.05
CA ILE A 143 14.36 -2.80 0.26
C ILE A 143 14.94 -2.83 -1.16
N SER A 144 15.21 -4.03 -1.68
CA SER A 144 15.74 -4.22 -3.04
C SER A 144 14.74 -4.78 -4.04
N ALA A 145 13.84 -5.65 -3.58
CA ALA A 145 12.82 -6.31 -4.39
C ALA A 145 11.76 -6.96 -3.50
N TRP A 146 10.79 -7.57 -4.13
CA TRP A 146 9.87 -8.53 -3.52
C TRP A 146 10.08 -9.91 -4.14
N SER A 147 9.87 -10.97 -3.36
CA SER A 147 10.00 -12.36 -3.79
C SER A 147 8.85 -13.21 -3.24
N GLY A 148 8.62 -14.38 -3.85
CA GLY A 148 7.53 -15.30 -3.48
C GLY A 148 6.39 -15.29 -4.51
N VAL A 149 5.68 -16.43 -4.59
CA VAL A 149 4.60 -16.63 -5.58
C VAL A 149 3.22 -16.31 -4.97
N VAL A 150 2.92 -16.83 -3.79
CA VAL A 150 1.61 -16.69 -3.11
C VAL A 150 1.67 -15.72 -1.94
N HIS A 151 2.79 -15.74 -1.21
CA HIS A 151 3.03 -14.85 -0.07
C HIS A 151 4.31 -14.08 -0.34
N GLU A 152 4.16 -12.91 -0.93
CA GLU A 152 5.30 -12.06 -1.25
C GLU A 152 5.99 -11.56 0.03
N GLN A 153 7.30 -11.58 0.01
CA GLN A 153 8.16 -11.12 1.08
C GLN A 153 9.14 -10.06 0.57
N ALA A 154 9.39 -9.04 1.37
CA ALA A 154 10.36 -8.03 1.06
C ALA A 154 11.79 -8.61 1.10
N VAL A 155 12.56 -8.38 0.06
CA VAL A 155 13.99 -8.69 0.00
C VAL A 155 14.75 -7.48 0.51
N LEU A 156 15.28 -7.57 1.71
CA LEU A 156 16.01 -6.47 2.35
C LEU A 156 17.49 -6.55 2.04
N ARG A 157 18.14 -5.40 1.86
CA ARG A 157 19.60 -5.29 1.76
C ARG A 157 20.30 -5.58 3.08
N ASP A 158 19.63 -5.27 4.20
CA ASP A 158 20.05 -5.66 5.54
C ASP A 158 18.93 -6.47 6.20
N ALA A 159 19.11 -7.78 6.27
CA ALA A 159 18.16 -8.70 6.89
C ALA A 159 18.00 -8.48 8.41
N ALA A 160 18.98 -7.84 9.04
CA ALA A 160 18.97 -7.52 10.48
C ALA A 160 18.21 -6.21 10.79
N ALA A 161 17.73 -5.48 9.77
CA ALA A 161 16.97 -4.26 9.98
C ALA A 161 15.84 -4.48 11.00
N PRO A 162 15.68 -3.63 12.02
CA PRO A 162 14.70 -3.84 13.08
C PRO A 162 13.28 -3.77 12.53
N ARG A 163 12.40 -4.67 12.99
CA ARG A 163 10.96 -4.68 12.66
C ARG A 163 10.20 -4.00 13.79
N ARG A 164 9.31 -3.09 13.43
CA ARG A 164 8.41 -2.40 14.35
C ARG A 164 6.97 -2.48 13.87
N LEU A 165 6.04 -2.43 14.80
CA LEU A 165 4.62 -2.50 14.49
C LEU A 165 3.98 -1.13 14.70
N MET A 166 3.22 -0.65 13.70
CA MET A 166 2.37 0.52 13.84
C MET A 166 1.23 0.24 14.83
N ARG A 167 0.87 1.24 15.61
CA ARG A 167 -0.18 1.13 16.64
C ARG A 167 -1.56 1.16 16.03
N THR A 168 -1.76 2.07 15.08
CA THR A 168 -3.04 2.27 14.39
C THR A 168 -3.19 1.20 13.30
N PRO A 169 -4.31 0.49 13.24
CA PRO A 169 -4.56 -0.49 12.18
C PRO A 169 -4.95 0.21 10.87
N LEU A 170 -4.62 -0.41 9.74
CA LEU A 170 -5.07 -0.01 8.42
C LEU A 170 -6.47 -0.60 8.15
N LEU A 171 -7.38 0.19 7.58
CA LEU A 171 -8.71 -0.29 7.20
C LEU A 171 -8.62 -1.06 5.88
N HIS A 172 -9.11 -2.31 5.88
CA HIS A 172 -9.15 -3.16 4.71
C HIS A 172 -10.60 -3.47 4.34
N HIS A 173 -11.04 -2.95 3.20
CA HIS A 173 -12.39 -3.07 2.66
C HIS A 173 -12.53 -4.34 1.81
N SER A 174 -12.38 -5.52 2.42
CA SER A 174 -12.28 -6.79 1.71
C SER A 174 -13.58 -7.27 1.08
N ARG A 175 -14.73 -6.74 1.48
CA ARG A 175 -16.06 -7.23 1.05
C ARG A 175 -17.07 -6.09 1.00
N ALA A 176 -17.20 -5.46 -0.17
CA ALA A 176 -18.26 -4.47 -0.39
C ALA A 176 -19.64 -5.14 -0.51
N THR A 177 -19.72 -6.29 -1.22
CA THR A 177 -20.95 -7.08 -1.41
C THR A 177 -20.63 -8.58 -1.44
N VAL A 178 -21.66 -9.44 -1.21
CA VAL A 178 -21.54 -10.90 -1.36
C VAL A 178 -21.14 -11.26 -2.80
N ARG A 179 -21.70 -10.56 -3.78
CA ARG A 179 -21.39 -10.76 -5.20
C ARG A 179 -19.92 -10.48 -5.51
N ALA A 180 -19.38 -9.33 -5.07
CA ALA A 180 -17.96 -9.00 -5.23
C ALA A 180 -17.04 -10.02 -4.54
N SER A 181 -17.49 -10.62 -3.43
CA SER A 181 -16.74 -11.68 -2.76
C SER A 181 -16.68 -12.96 -3.58
N LEU A 182 -17.80 -13.34 -4.23
CA LEU A 182 -17.85 -14.51 -5.10
C LEU A 182 -17.02 -14.30 -6.37
N GLU A 183 -17.09 -13.12 -6.98
CA GLU A 183 -16.31 -12.76 -8.17
C GLU A 183 -14.79 -12.79 -7.87
N LYS A 184 -14.33 -12.26 -6.72
CA LYS A 184 -12.92 -12.39 -6.29
C LYS A 184 -12.48 -13.84 -6.06
N MET A 185 -13.35 -14.72 -5.59
CA MET A 185 -13.01 -16.15 -5.39
C MET A 185 -12.82 -16.92 -6.70
N THR A 186 -13.35 -16.43 -7.82
CA THR A 186 -13.21 -17.05 -9.15
C THR A 186 -12.03 -16.51 -9.96
N GLN A 187 -11.34 -15.47 -9.46
CA GLN A 187 -10.17 -14.86 -10.12
C GLN A 187 -8.83 -15.48 -9.71
N TYR A 188 -8.83 -16.42 -8.76
CA TYR A 188 -7.66 -17.17 -8.28
C TYR A 188 -7.94 -18.67 -8.49
#